data_6121a39de789af313de07b7153b10666
#
_entry.id   6121a39de789af313de07b7153b10666
#
_cell.length_a   1.000
_cell.length_b   1.000
_cell.length_c   1.000
_cell.angle_alpha   90.00
_cell.angle_beta   90.00
_cell.angle_gamma   90.00
#
_symmetry.space_group_name_H-M   'P 1'
#
loop_
_entity.id
_entity.type
_entity.pdbx_description
1 polymer ?
#
loop_
_entity_poly.entity_id
_entity_poly.type
_entity_poly.pdbx_seq_one_letter_code
_entity_poly.pdbx_strand_id
1 'polypeptide(L)'
;LNQGYFESLTINRNRLYSQIIDNLNKAAVVGFPHTRISERLDRAWFGDPSQRRIYADTQDCANRFRAYCLENNLLDFSLQLEIFYETLAPHPLVREYLSDTYRHLIYDNAEEDMPRAHDLILEWMPDFDSALIIFDEGAGYRRFLGADPISATRLMDACDTQTSHSESFVTPTGVLALSDSLANVILPSNEALTPLPDLAETLQYADTHFYPELLDWLTEEIALLIEGGTEPEEIVVLAPYLSDALRFSLMHRLETRGIPVRSHRPSRSLRDEAATQALLTIAALAHPQWGIKPSEFDVVNALMQAIDGIDLIRANLLTKIVYNAQGQRLSPFNGIKPEIQERITYVYGGHYDNLRNWILAYSDQDDIPPFDHFLRKLFGEILSQPGFGFRAPDSAQVTASLIESVKKFRWAMASANADSLSLGREYIDMLNEGVIAAQYLGAWKVEEENAVLVAPAYTFLMQNRAVDVQFWLNPGSDGWVERLFQPLTHPYVLSRNWDNADDHYWSDADEVAATKETLARLTTGLLRRCKGRLYLGLSELGESGFEQRGVLLKALQRVLQESGE
;
A
#
# COMPACT_ATOMS: atom_id res chain seq x y z
N LEU A 1 -6.76 6.14 -23.79
CA LEU A 1 -6.11 5.15 -24.66
C LEU A 1 -6.74 5.14 -26.07
N ASN A 2 -8.07 5.10 -26.20
CA ASN A 2 -8.75 5.10 -27.50
C ASN A 2 -8.56 6.40 -28.34
N GLN A 3 -7.88 7.41 -27.81
CA GLN A 3 -7.58 8.69 -28.47
C GLN A 3 -6.08 8.85 -28.81
N GLY A 4 -5.29 7.78 -28.78
CA GLY A 4 -3.86 7.80 -29.14
C GLY A 4 -2.91 8.25 -28.02
N TYR A 5 -3.40 8.34 -26.75
CA TYR A 5 -2.54 8.64 -25.60
C TYR A 5 -1.69 7.42 -25.22
N PHE A 6 -0.43 7.68 -24.85
CA PHE A 6 0.49 6.67 -24.33
C PHE A 6 0.79 5.50 -25.29
N GLU A 7 0.70 5.71 -26.60
CA GLU A 7 0.91 4.64 -27.61
C GLU A 7 2.30 3.99 -27.54
N SER A 8 3.31 4.75 -27.13
CA SER A 8 4.70 4.28 -27.01
C SER A 8 4.99 3.59 -25.66
N LEU A 9 4.01 3.54 -24.75
CA LEU A 9 4.23 3.07 -23.38
C LEU A 9 3.52 1.76 -23.12
N THR A 10 4.29 0.74 -22.72
CA THR A 10 3.72 -0.52 -22.20
C THR A 10 3.62 -0.42 -20.68
N ILE A 11 2.47 -0.03 -20.19
CA ILE A 11 2.17 0.10 -18.76
C ILE A 11 0.79 -0.45 -18.44
N ASN A 12 0.63 -1.04 -17.26
CA ASN A 12 -0.67 -1.43 -16.75
C ASN A 12 -1.52 -0.18 -16.48
N ARG A 13 -2.81 -0.20 -16.84
CA ARG A 13 -3.74 0.92 -16.66
C ARG A 13 -3.78 1.43 -15.22
N ASN A 14 -3.78 0.54 -14.24
CA ASN A 14 -3.76 0.92 -12.84
C ASN A 14 -2.54 1.78 -12.50
N ARG A 15 -1.34 1.36 -12.93
CA ARG A 15 -0.10 2.14 -12.71
C ARG A 15 -0.12 3.48 -13.45
N LEU A 16 -0.70 3.51 -14.65
CA LEU A 16 -0.85 4.75 -15.42
C LEU A 16 -1.71 5.77 -14.67
N TYR A 17 -2.89 5.36 -14.22
CA TYR A 17 -3.79 6.25 -13.48
C TYR A 17 -3.21 6.66 -12.12
N SER A 18 -2.58 5.72 -11.41
CA SER A 18 -1.91 6.01 -10.14
C SER A 18 -0.86 7.12 -10.31
N GLN A 19 0.01 7.01 -11.32
CA GLN A 19 1.06 8.02 -11.54
C GLN A 19 0.52 9.39 -11.94
N ILE A 20 -0.58 9.46 -12.69
CA ILE A 20 -1.23 10.75 -13.02
C ILE A 20 -1.79 11.40 -11.75
N ILE A 21 -2.46 10.62 -10.90
CA ILE A 21 -3.01 11.11 -9.63
C ILE A 21 -1.88 11.49 -8.67
N ASP A 22 -0.80 10.69 -8.60
CA ASP A 22 0.38 10.98 -7.79
C ASP A 22 1.03 12.31 -8.19
N ASN A 23 1.06 12.64 -9.47
CA ASN A 23 1.55 13.93 -9.96
C ASN A 23 0.69 15.11 -9.48
N LEU A 24 -0.64 14.96 -9.51
CA LEU A 24 -1.56 15.95 -8.99
C LEU A 24 -1.37 16.13 -7.47
N ASN A 25 -1.24 15.03 -6.75
CA ASN A 25 -0.99 15.04 -5.31
C ASN A 25 0.37 15.73 -5.01
N LYS A 26 1.42 15.41 -5.75
CA LYS A 26 2.74 16.06 -5.61
C LYS A 26 2.66 17.56 -5.86
N ALA A 27 1.98 18.00 -6.91
CA ALA A 27 1.80 19.42 -7.19
C ALA A 27 1.12 20.14 -6.01
N ALA A 28 0.06 19.55 -5.45
CA ALA A 28 -0.69 20.13 -4.34
C ALA A 28 0.13 20.18 -3.03
N VAL A 29 0.83 19.09 -2.65
CA VAL A 29 1.60 19.03 -1.39
C VAL A 29 2.87 19.88 -1.44
N VAL A 30 3.48 20.02 -2.62
CA VAL A 30 4.66 20.86 -2.84
C VAL A 30 4.29 22.35 -2.99
N GLY A 31 3.11 22.63 -3.56
CA GLY A 31 2.57 23.96 -3.72
C GLY A 31 2.94 24.64 -5.04
N PHE A 32 3.02 23.86 -6.14
CA PHE A 32 3.11 24.42 -7.48
C PHE A 32 1.85 24.10 -8.32
N PRO A 33 1.49 24.94 -9.29
CA PRO A 33 0.30 24.68 -10.12
C PRO A 33 0.38 23.36 -10.84
N HIS A 34 -0.67 22.54 -10.77
CA HIS A 34 -0.74 21.24 -11.47
C HIS A 34 -0.51 21.35 -12.99
N THR A 35 -0.77 22.49 -13.58
CA THR A 35 -0.52 22.76 -15.01
C THR A 35 0.97 22.76 -15.39
N ARG A 36 1.88 22.77 -14.41
CA ARG A 36 3.34 22.80 -14.62
C ARG A 36 4.02 21.44 -14.42
N ILE A 37 3.27 20.35 -14.21
CA ILE A 37 3.81 19.01 -13.98
C ILE A 37 4.69 18.58 -15.17
N SER A 38 4.13 18.62 -16.39
CA SER A 38 4.85 18.23 -17.61
C SER A 38 6.07 19.11 -17.86
N GLU A 39 5.97 20.42 -17.65
CA GLU A 39 7.09 21.35 -17.79
C GLU A 39 8.26 20.96 -16.90
N ARG A 40 8.00 20.66 -15.62
CA ARG A 40 9.05 20.26 -14.66
C ARG A 40 9.71 18.94 -15.06
N LEU A 41 8.91 17.93 -15.43
CA LEU A 41 9.42 16.62 -15.86
C LEU A 41 10.22 16.72 -17.17
N ASP A 42 9.73 17.51 -18.14
CA ASP A 42 10.40 17.69 -19.44
C ASP A 42 11.75 18.40 -19.32
N ARG A 43 11.83 19.44 -18.49
CA ARG A 43 13.08 20.17 -18.22
C ARG A 43 14.15 19.28 -17.59
N ALA A 44 13.76 18.39 -16.70
CA ALA A 44 14.67 17.47 -16.03
C ALA A 44 15.08 16.25 -16.90
N TRP A 45 14.39 16.02 -18.03
CA TRP A 45 14.60 14.82 -18.82
C TRP A 45 15.73 14.99 -19.86
N PHE A 46 16.69 14.08 -19.81
CA PHE A 46 17.81 13.99 -20.75
C PHE A 46 17.87 12.62 -21.44
N GLY A 47 16.78 12.14 -21.99
CA GLY A 47 16.72 10.81 -22.62
C GLY A 47 15.99 10.84 -23.96
N ASP A 48 15.36 9.71 -24.28
CA ASP A 48 14.59 9.56 -25.50
C ASP A 48 13.52 10.68 -25.65
N PRO A 49 13.50 11.40 -26.78
CA PRO A 49 12.52 12.44 -27.05
C PRO A 49 11.05 11.96 -27.01
N SER A 50 10.79 10.67 -27.21
CA SER A 50 9.43 10.10 -27.09
C SER A 50 8.83 10.28 -25.71
N GLN A 51 9.66 10.37 -24.67
CA GLN A 51 9.24 10.59 -23.29
C GLN A 51 8.53 11.95 -23.10
N ARG A 52 8.90 12.97 -23.85
CA ARG A 52 8.26 14.29 -23.81
C ARG A 52 6.78 14.22 -24.22
N ARG A 53 6.45 13.36 -25.19
CA ARG A 53 5.06 13.11 -25.56
C ARG A 53 4.29 12.46 -24.41
N ILE A 54 4.90 11.51 -23.71
CA ILE A 54 4.28 10.86 -22.53
C ILE A 54 3.99 11.90 -21.45
N TYR A 55 4.91 12.83 -21.19
CA TYR A 55 4.68 13.91 -20.22
C TYR A 55 3.56 14.87 -20.66
N ALA A 56 3.48 15.20 -21.95
CA ALA A 56 2.40 16.01 -22.51
C ALA A 56 1.03 15.30 -22.38
N ASP A 57 0.97 14.02 -22.72
CA ASP A 57 -0.23 13.20 -22.57
C ASP A 57 -0.66 13.13 -21.08
N THR A 58 0.31 12.98 -20.16
CA THR A 58 0.09 12.97 -18.71
C THR A 58 -0.52 14.28 -18.24
N GLN A 59 -0.01 15.43 -18.74
CA GLN A 59 -0.52 16.76 -18.39
C GLN A 59 -1.94 16.96 -18.88
N ASP A 60 -2.24 16.57 -20.12
CA ASP A 60 -3.58 16.72 -20.67
C ASP A 60 -4.60 15.84 -19.91
N CYS A 61 -4.22 14.61 -19.55
CA CYS A 61 -5.05 13.75 -18.70
C CYS A 61 -5.28 14.38 -17.31
N ALA A 62 -4.24 14.92 -16.67
CA ALA A 62 -4.35 15.60 -15.39
C ALA A 62 -5.28 16.83 -15.47
N ASN A 63 -5.14 17.65 -16.50
CA ASN A 63 -5.99 18.82 -16.74
C ASN A 63 -7.46 18.43 -16.94
N ARG A 64 -7.74 17.41 -17.74
CA ARG A 64 -9.09 16.89 -17.98
C ARG A 64 -9.71 16.33 -16.70
N PHE A 65 -8.96 15.57 -15.93
CA PHE A 65 -9.43 15.04 -14.66
C PHE A 65 -9.78 16.17 -13.69
N ARG A 66 -8.92 17.18 -13.58
CA ARG A 66 -9.16 18.38 -12.76
C ARG A 66 -10.42 19.15 -13.19
N ALA A 67 -10.58 19.38 -14.49
CA ALA A 67 -11.77 20.04 -15.04
C ALA A 67 -13.04 19.25 -14.71
N TYR A 68 -13.02 17.93 -14.91
CA TYR A 68 -14.13 17.05 -14.57
C TYR A 68 -14.50 17.12 -13.09
N CYS A 69 -13.52 17.09 -12.20
CA CYS A 69 -13.76 17.20 -10.75
C CYS A 69 -14.45 18.53 -10.40
N LEU A 70 -13.98 19.65 -10.95
CA LEU A 70 -14.56 20.98 -10.71
C LEU A 70 -15.98 21.10 -11.26
N GLU A 71 -16.20 20.66 -12.50
CA GLU A 71 -17.52 20.71 -13.15
C GLU A 71 -18.58 19.87 -12.43
N ASN A 72 -18.16 18.81 -11.76
CA ASN A 72 -19.05 17.85 -11.10
C ASN A 72 -19.05 17.95 -9.57
N ASN A 73 -18.43 18.98 -8.99
CA ASN A 73 -18.31 19.18 -7.55
C ASN A 73 -17.68 17.96 -6.82
N LEU A 74 -16.69 17.34 -7.45
CA LEU A 74 -15.93 16.23 -6.88
C LEU A 74 -14.62 16.76 -6.32
N LEU A 75 -14.22 16.27 -5.17
CA LEU A 75 -12.97 16.60 -4.51
C LEU A 75 -12.09 15.36 -4.42
N ASP A 76 -11.01 15.33 -5.21
CA ASP A 76 -9.90 14.41 -4.98
C ASP A 76 -8.96 15.00 -3.91
N PHE A 77 -7.99 14.21 -3.45
CA PHE A 77 -7.06 14.64 -2.41
C PHE A 77 -6.30 15.93 -2.79
N SER A 78 -5.81 16.01 -4.01
CA SER A 78 -5.06 17.18 -4.47
C SER A 78 -5.91 18.46 -4.54
N LEU A 79 -7.17 18.33 -4.97
CA LEU A 79 -8.08 19.46 -5.06
C LEU A 79 -8.55 19.93 -3.66
N GLN A 80 -8.70 19.01 -2.70
CA GLN A 80 -8.97 19.38 -1.31
C GLN A 80 -7.86 20.27 -0.75
N LEU A 81 -6.58 19.91 -0.99
CA LEU A 81 -5.43 20.70 -0.57
C LEU A 81 -5.40 22.05 -1.27
N GLU A 82 -5.56 22.10 -2.60
CA GLU A 82 -5.57 23.37 -3.35
C GLU A 82 -6.65 24.31 -2.82
N ILE A 83 -7.89 23.84 -2.66
CA ILE A 83 -8.99 24.68 -2.14
C ILE A 83 -8.71 25.14 -0.71
N PHE A 84 -8.19 24.24 0.14
CA PHE A 84 -7.84 24.61 1.51
C PHE A 84 -6.79 25.72 1.53
N TYR A 85 -5.67 25.53 0.88
CA TYR A 85 -4.56 26.48 0.94
C TYR A 85 -4.78 27.77 0.15
N GLU A 86 -5.53 27.71 -0.95
CA GLU A 86 -5.70 28.88 -1.82
C GLU A 86 -6.99 29.66 -1.54
N THR A 87 -7.99 29.03 -0.95
CA THR A 87 -9.31 29.65 -0.75
C THR A 87 -9.68 29.74 0.73
N LEU A 88 -9.57 28.64 1.48
CA LEU A 88 -10.06 28.58 2.87
C LEU A 88 -9.05 29.19 3.86
N ALA A 89 -7.78 28.78 3.83
CA ALA A 89 -6.78 29.23 4.78
C ALA A 89 -6.54 30.75 4.73
N PRO A 90 -6.52 31.42 3.55
CA PRO A 90 -6.38 32.87 3.47
C PRO A 90 -7.67 33.63 3.84
N HIS A 91 -8.82 32.93 3.95
CA HIS A 91 -10.08 33.61 4.22
C HIS A 91 -10.13 34.16 5.65
N PRO A 92 -10.40 35.47 5.86
CA PRO A 92 -10.30 36.10 7.18
C PRO A 92 -11.10 35.39 8.29
N LEU A 93 -12.34 34.96 8.01
CA LEU A 93 -13.18 34.27 8.98
C LEU A 93 -12.62 32.87 9.36
N VAL A 94 -11.97 32.19 8.43
CA VAL A 94 -11.35 30.88 8.70
C VAL A 94 -10.10 31.09 9.55
N ARG A 95 -9.28 32.08 9.23
CA ARG A 95 -8.10 32.41 10.02
C ARG A 95 -8.48 32.84 11.43
N GLU A 96 -9.43 33.74 11.59
CA GLU A 96 -9.96 34.18 12.90
C GLU A 96 -10.45 32.97 13.71
N TYR A 97 -11.29 32.13 13.12
CA TYR A 97 -11.81 30.94 13.80
C TYR A 97 -10.70 29.97 14.25
N LEU A 98 -9.72 29.73 13.39
CA LEU A 98 -8.62 28.81 13.71
C LEU A 98 -7.67 29.40 14.76
N SER A 99 -7.32 30.69 14.68
CA SER A 99 -6.46 31.36 15.65
C SER A 99 -7.12 31.48 17.03
N ASP A 100 -8.43 31.70 17.08
CA ASP A 100 -9.18 31.73 18.34
C ASP A 100 -9.31 30.34 18.98
N THR A 101 -9.41 29.31 18.15
CA THR A 101 -9.62 27.94 18.61
C THR A 101 -8.31 27.24 18.98
N TYR A 102 -7.27 27.41 18.17
CA TYR A 102 -5.97 26.73 18.29
C TYR A 102 -4.88 27.72 18.64
N ARG A 103 -4.68 27.96 19.93
CA ARG A 103 -3.74 28.96 20.45
C ARG A 103 -2.34 28.40 20.73
N HIS A 104 -2.24 27.08 20.86
CA HIS A 104 -0.98 26.40 21.14
C HIS A 104 -0.74 25.32 20.10
N LEU A 105 0.46 25.30 19.54
CA LEU A 105 0.86 24.30 18.54
C LEU A 105 1.86 23.33 19.16
N ILE A 106 1.64 22.03 18.97
CA ILE A 106 2.66 20.97 19.09
C ILE A 106 2.74 20.30 17.72
N TYR A 107 3.86 20.49 17.04
CA TYR A 107 4.08 19.97 15.69
C TYR A 107 5.21 18.96 15.73
N ASP A 108 4.84 17.69 15.83
CA ASP A 108 5.76 16.55 15.91
C ASP A 108 6.03 15.97 14.51
N ASN A 109 7.24 15.41 14.33
CA ASN A 109 7.71 14.86 13.06
C ASN A 109 7.60 15.86 11.89
N ALA A 110 8.04 17.07 12.10
CA ALA A 110 7.95 18.13 11.08
C ALA A 110 8.65 17.75 9.77
N GLU A 111 9.73 16.96 9.83
CA GLU A 111 10.47 16.45 8.67
C GLU A 111 9.70 15.45 7.81
N GLU A 112 8.64 14.85 8.37
CA GLU A 112 7.78 13.88 7.65
C GLU A 112 6.59 14.52 6.95
N ASP A 113 6.44 15.82 7.09
CA ASP A 113 5.29 16.54 6.52
C ASP A 113 5.66 17.28 5.21
N MET A 114 4.64 17.81 4.56
CA MET A 114 4.71 18.41 3.23
C MET A 114 5.09 19.89 3.27
N PRO A 115 5.77 20.41 2.23
CA PRO A 115 6.17 21.82 2.16
C PRO A 115 5.03 22.84 2.36
N ARG A 116 3.83 22.53 1.87
CA ARG A 116 2.65 23.41 2.04
C ARG A 116 2.21 23.51 3.50
N ALA A 117 2.34 22.43 4.28
CA ALA A 117 2.05 22.47 5.72
C ALA A 117 3.09 23.37 6.44
N HIS A 118 4.38 23.23 6.09
CA HIS A 118 5.42 24.10 6.64
C HIS A 118 5.17 25.58 6.32
N ASP A 119 4.78 25.91 5.09
CA ASP A 119 4.43 27.28 4.71
C ASP A 119 3.27 27.83 5.56
N LEU A 120 2.22 27.03 5.75
CA LEU A 120 1.06 27.42 6.56
C LEU A 120 1.45 27.65 8.03
N ILE A 121 2.22 26.74 8.61
CA ILE A 121 2.69 26.88 9.99
C ILE A 121 3.57 28.12 10.15
N LEU A 122 4.49 28.38 9.20
CA LEU A 122 5.32 29.60 9.21
C LEU A 122 4.48 30.88 9.12
N GLU A 123 3.44 30.88 8.28
CA GLU A 123 2.53 32.02 8.15
C GLU A 123 1.75 32.29 9.44
N TRP A 124 1.33 31.19 10.14
CA TRP A 124 0.51 31.28 11.34
C TRP A 124 1.32 31.32 12.64
N MET A 125 2.63 31.13 12.59
CA MET A 125 3.49 31.13 13.76
C MET A 125 3.27 32.34 14.68
N PRO A 126 3.10 33.57 14.16
CA PRO A 126 2.85 34.75 15.01
C PRO A 126 1.49 34.76 15.71
N ASP A 127 0.54 33.95 15.27
CA ASP A 127 -0.81 33.91 15.84
C ASP A 127 -0.90 32.91 17.02
N PHE A 128 0.11 32.05 17.23
CA PHE A 128 0.13 31.11 18.36
C PHE A 128 0.67 31.78 19.64
N ASP A 129 0.03 31.50 20.76
CA ASP A 129 0.54 31.89 22.08
C ASP A 129 1.81 31.11 22.44
N SER A 130 1.94 29.88 21.96
CA SER A 130 3.17 29.07 22.03
C SER A 130 3.20 28.02 20.93
N ALA A 131 4.41 27.69 20.48
CA ALA A 131 4.64 26.64 19.50
C ALA A 131 5.82 25.75 19.92
N LEU A 132 5.63 24.44 19.86
CA LEU A 132 6.67 23.44 20.02
C LEU A 132 6.80 22.69 18.69
N ILE A 133 7.97 22.82 18.06
CA ILE A 133 8.30 22.08 16.83
C ILE A 133 9.29 20.98 17.20
N ILE A 134 8.96 19.75 16.85
CA ILE A 134 9.82 18.58 17.06
C ILE A 134 10.27 18.08 15.69
N PHE A 135 11.59 17.99 15.54
CA PHE A 135 12.24 17.63 14.29
C PHE A 135 13.28 16.56 14.54
N ASP A 136 13.25 15.47 13.78
CA ASP A 136 14.20 14.38 13.87
C ASP A 136 15.23 14.47 12.71
N GLU A 137 16.47 14.81 13.04
CA GLU A 137 17.55 14.87 12.06
C GLU A 137 17.81 13.47 11.46
N GLY A 138 17.92 13.41 10.14
CA GLY A 138 18.13 12.14 9.43
C GLY A 138 16.86 11.34 9.15
N ALA A 139 15.71 11.73 9.68
CA ALA A 139 14.40 11.19 9.29
C ALA A 139 13.87 11.85 7.99
N GLY A 140 12.59 11.79 7.71
CA GLY A 140 12.04 12.19 6.41
C GLY A 140 11.91 11.02 5.45
N TYR A 141 11.36 9.92 5.96
CA TYR A 141 11.23 8.67 5.21
C TYR A 141 10.12 8.69 4.16
N ARG A 142 9.16 9.62 4.29
CA ARG A 142 7.97 9.71 3.43
C ARG A 142 8.17 10.62 2.22
N ARG A 143 9.39 10.78 1.71
CA ARG A 143 9.66 11.63 0.52
C ARG A 143 8.80 11.26 -0.68
N PHE A 144 8.55 9.98 -0.89
CA PHE A 144 7.66 9.50 -1.95
C PHE A 144 6.20 9.99 -1.78
N LEU A 145 5.76 10.28 -0.56
CA LEU A 145 4.45 10.88 -0.24
C LEU A 145 4.48 12.42 -0.20
N GLY A 146 5.65 13.03 -0.27
CA GLY A 146 5.80 14.49 -0.27
C GLY A 146 6.46 15.09 0.95
N ALA A 147 6.98 14.28 1.89
CA ALA A 147 7.78 14.76 3.00
C ALA A 147 9.00 15.57 2.50
N ASP A 148 9.29 16.67 3.15
CA ASP A 148 10.40 17.55 2.79
C ASP A 148 11.15 18.04 4.03
N PRO A 149 12.17 17.28 4.50
CA PRO A 149 12.99 17.67 5.65
C PRO A 149 13.68 19.04 5.45
N ILE A 150 14.07 19.38 4.21
CA ILE A 150 14.73 20.67 3.94
C ILE A 150 13.74 21.83 4.12
N SER A 151 12.50 21.67 3.66
CA SER A 151 11.45 22.65 3.91
C SER A 151 11.15 22.81 5.41
N ALA A 152 11.22 21.72 6.18
CA ALA A 152 10.98 21.72 7.62
C ALA A 152 12.04 22.49 8.41
N THR A 153 13.31 22.56 7.96
CA THR A 153 14.36 23.33 8.66
C THR A 153 14.02 24.81 8.78
N ARG A 154 13.21 25.35 7.87
CA ARG A 154 12.73 26.74 7.94
C ARG A 154 11.90 27.03 9.19
N LEU A 155 11.25 26.01 9.75
CA LEU A 155 10.49 26.13 11.01
C LEU A 155 11.43 26.33 12.20
N MET A 156 12.60 25.68 12.19
CA MET A 156 13.62 25.88 13.23
C MET A 156 14.13 27.32 13.26
N ASP A 157 14.35 27.90 12.09
CA ASP A 157 14.79 29.30 11.96
C ASP A 157 13.75 30.30 12.49
N ALA A 158 12.49 29.92 12.56
CA ALA A 158 11.38 30.73 13.06
C ALA A 158 11.15 30.58 14.58
N CYS A 159 11.85 29.66 15.26
CA CYS A 159 11.73 29.44 16.69
C CYS A 159 12.69 30.37 17.49
N ASP A 160 12.23 30.91 18.61
CA ASP A 160 13.02 31.78 19.51
C ASP A 160 14.15 31.00 20.23
N THR A 161 13.91 29.73 20.50
CA THR A 161 14.87 28.82 21.19
C THR A 161 14.93 27.47 20.49
N GLN A 162 16.14 26.91 20.46
CA GLN A 162 16.39 25.60 19.90
C GLN A 162 17.14 24.74 20.93
N THR A 163 16.71 23.50 21.11
CA THR A 163 17.37 22.52 21.97
C THR A 163 17.65 21.27 21.15
N SER A 164 18.90 20.84 21.12
CA SER A 164 19.30 19.60 20.44
C SER A 164 19.51 18.49 21.45
N HIS A 165 19.00 17.29 21.16
CA HIS A 165 19.19 16.08 21.91
C HIS A 165 20.00 15.09 21.07
N SER A 166 21.28 14.89 21.42
CA SER A 166 22.20 14.01 20.68
C SER A 166 22.29 12.60 21.25
N GLU A 167 21.79 12.37 22.46
CA GLU A 167 21.84 11.08 23.13
C GLU A 167 20.59 10.24 22.79
N SER A 168 20.81 8.97 22.45
CA SER A 168 19.72 8.02 22.30
C SER A 168 19.41 7.32 23.62
N PHE A 169 18.14 7.35 24.03
CA PHE A 169 17.64 6.60 25.19
C PHE A 169 17.09 5.21 24.81
N VAL A 170 17.09 4.88 23.54
CA VAL A 170 16.51 3.65 22.98
C VAL A 170 17.59 2.69 22.51
N THR A 171 18.55 3.21 21.72
CA THR A 171 19.51 2.39 20.97
C THR A 171 20.85 2.28 21.71
N PRO A 172 21.37 1.07 21.94
CA PRO A 172 22.67 0.87 22.59
C PRO A 172 23.83 1.42 21.75
N THR A 173 24.94 1.73 22.42
CA THR A 173 26.13 2.32 21.79
C THR A 173 26.68 1.47 20.63
N GLY A 174 26.64 0.13 20.74
CA GLY A 174 27.08 -0.77 19.67
C GLY A 174 26.24 -0.65 18.40
N VAL A 175 24.92 -0.59 18.55
CA VAL A 175 24.00 -0.42 17.41
C VAL A 175 24.11 0.98 16.82
N LEU A 176 24.34 2.00 17.64
CA LEU A 176 24.60 3.38 17.16
C LEU A 176 25.87 3.43 16.31
N ALA A 177 26.98 2.84 16.81
CA ALA A 177 28.23 2.78 16.07
C ALA A 177 28.09 2.03 14.73
N LEU A 178 27.34 0.92 14.72
CA LEU A 178 27.00 0.20 13.49
C LEU A 178 26.17 1.09 12.53
N SER A 179 25.20 1.82 13.06
CA SER A 179 24.36 2.74 12.28
C SER A 179 25.20 3.84 11.60
N ASP A 180 26.08 4.49 12.38
CA ASP A 180 26.91 5.57 11.88
C ASP A 180 27.93 5.07 10.84
N SER A 181 28.55 3.90 11.09
CA SER A 181 29.46 3.28 10.13
C SER A 181 28.77 2.89 8.84
N LEU A 182 27.59 2.26 8.93
CA LEU A 182 26.82 1.88 7.75
C LEU A 182 26.36 3.10 6.95
N ALA A 183 25.87 4.13 7.62
CA ALA A 183 25.47 5.39 6.99
C ALA A 183 26.66 6.04 6.27
N ASN A 184 27.83 6.08 6.90
CA ASN A 184 29.04 6.65 6.29
C ASN A 184 29.57 5.84 5.10
N VAL A 185 29.46 4.52 5.12
CA VAL A 185 29.84 3.67 3.97
C VAL A 185 28.89 3.93 2.78
N ILE A 186 27.59 4.09 3.04
CA ILE A 186 26.59 4.36 1.99
C ILE A 186 26.74 5.80 1.46
N LEU A 187 26.84 6.76 2.38
CA LEU A 187 26.91 8.20 2.10
C LEU A 187 28.08 8.82 2.88
N PRO A 188 29.31 8.82 2.33
CA PRO A 188 30.49 9.29 3.04
C PRO A 188 30.32 10.73 3.55
N SER A 189 30.57 10.94 4.84
CA SER A 189 30.61 12.25 5.51
C SER A 189 32.02 12.53 6.03
N ASN A 190 32.30 13.81 6.34
CA ASN A 190 33.55 14.22 6.94
C ASN A 190 33.51 14.18 8.48
N GLU A 191 32.46 13.62 9.05
CA GLU A 191 32.30 13.52 10.50
C GLU A 191 33.18 12.40 11.08
N ALA A 192 33.67 12.62 12.31
CA ALA A 192 34.45 11.64 13.00
C ALA A 192 33.53 10.46 13.42
N LEU A 193 33.83 9.28 12.92
CA LEU A 193 33.06 8.07 13.25
C LEU A 193 33.35 7.60 14.67
N THR A 194 32.32 7.14 15.35
CA THR A 194 32.47 6.37 16.57
C THR A 194 33.19 5.07 16.25
N PRO A 195 34.27 4.69 16.96
CA PRO A 195 34.93 3.41 16.73
C PRO A 195 33.93 2.27 16.87
N LEU A 196 33.94 1.34 15.90
CA LEU A 196 33.11 0.15 15.97
C LEU A 196 33.56 -0.69 17.17
N PRO A 197 32.68 -1.01 18.12
CA PRO A 197 32.97 -2.03 19.13
C PRO A 197 33.00 -3.41 18.43
N ASP A 198 33.29 -4.45 19.21
CA ASP A 198 33.17 -5.85 18.77
C ASP A 198 31.73 -6.06 18.24
N LEU A 199 31.60 -6.32 16.92
CA LEU A 199 30.31 -6.47 16.28
C LEU A 199 29.58 -7.75 16.68
N ALA A 200 30.28 -8.76 17.19
CA ALA A 200 29.69 -10.06 17.56
C ALA A 200 28.57 -9.95 18.60
N GLU A 201 28.60 -8.90 19.46
CA GLU A 201 27.51 -8.64 20.41
C GLU A 201 26.30 -7.91 19.77
N THR A 202 26.51 -7.19 18.67
CA THR A 202 25.52 -6.29 18.05
C THR A 202 24.90 -6.87 16.79
N LEU A 203 25.73 -7.60 16.01
CA LEU A 203 25.38 -8.10 14.70
C LEU A 203 25.63 -9.60 14.60
N GLN A 204 24.64 -10.35 14.16
CA GLN A 204 24.78 -11.76 13.77
C GLN A 204 24.30 -11.94 12.35
N TYR A 205 24.84 -12.93 11.62
CA TYR A 205 24.41 -13.21 10.28
C TYR A 205 24.46 -14.69 9.93
N ALA A 206 23.62 -15.09 9.00
CA ALA A 206 23.75 -16.36 8.30
C ALA A 206 23.92 -16.09 6.81
N ASP A 207 24.79 -16.89 6.18
CA ASP A 207 24.97 -16.91 4.73
C ASP A 207 24.68 -18.34 4.25
N THR A 208 23.57 -18.48 3.52
CA THR A 208 23.08 -19.78 3.05
C THR A 208 23.09 -19.83 1.53
N HIS A 209 23.14 -21.03 0.97
CA HIS A 209 23.08 -21.16 -0.49
C HIS A 209 21.65 -20.99 -1.02
N PHE A 210 20.68 -21.61 -0.32
CA PHE A 210 19.27 -21.59 -0.72
C PHE A 210 18.39 -20.80 0.23
N TYR A 211 17.41 -20.12 -0.34
CA TYR A 211 16.46 -19.30 0.42
C TYR A 211 15.66 -20.06 1.50
N PRO A 212 15.18 -21.30 1.27
CA PRO A 212 14.54 -22.07 2.32
C PRO A 212 15.42 -22.35 3.54
N GLU A 213 16.71 -22.57 3.37
CA GLU A 213 17.68 -22.77 4.46
C GLU A 213 17.80 -21.52 5.32
N LEU A 214 17.77 -20.34 4.68
CA LEU A 214 17.72 -19.07 5.38
C LEU A 214 16.49 -18.94 6.27
N LEU A 215 15.31 -19.31 5.75
CA LEU A 215 14.07 -19.25 6.52
C LEU A 215 14.05 -20.26 7.69
N ASP A 216 14.67 -21.42 7.52
CA ASP A 216 14.82 -22.42 8.57
C ASP A 216 15.74 -21.91 9.67
N TRP A 217 16.91 -21.35 9.33
CA TRP A 217 17.82 -20.69 10.28
C TRP A 217 17.11 -19.57 11.05
N LEU A 218 16.45 -18.66 10.34
CA LEU A 218 15.73 -17.55 10.97
C LEU A 218 14.70 -18.04 12.00
N THR A 219 13.96 -19.08 11.66
CA THR A 219 12.94 -19.65 12.55
C THR A 219 13.57 -20.28 13.79
N GLU A 220 14.76 -20.91 13.66
CA GLU A 220 15.52 -21.46 14.76
C GLU A 220 16.04 -20.37 15.69
N GLU A 221 16.65 -19.31 15.14
CA GLU A 221 17.16 -18.19 15.93
C GLU A 221 16.05 -17.47 16.70
N ILE A 222 14.89 -17.27 16.09
CA ILE A 222 13.72 -16.68 16.78
C ILE A 222 13.29 -17.59 17.94
N ALA A 223 13.25 -18.90 17.73
CA ALA A 223 12.90 -19.84 18.80
C ALA A 223 13.90 -19.78 19.97
N LEU A 224 15.21 -19.75 19.68
CA LEU A 224 16.27 -19.63 20.70
C LEU A 224 16.16 -18.29 21.47
N LEU A 225 15.85 -17.19 20.80
CA LEU A 225 15.67 -15.89 21.45
C LEU A 225 14.48 -15.91 22.42
N ILE A 226 13.37 -16.51 22.02
CA ILE A 226 12.16 -16.62 22.86
C ILE A 226 12.43 -17.56 24.05
N GLU A 227 13.10 -18.69 23.82
CA GLU A 227 13.55 -19.59 24.91
C GLU A 227 14.51 -18.87 25.86
N GLY A 228 15.33 -17.94 25.35
CA GLY A 228 16.23 -17.07 26.12
C GLY A 228 15.52 -15.95 26.88
N GLY A 229 14.20 -15.80 26.74
CA GLY A 229 13.38 -14.84 27.49
C GLY A 229 13.06 -13.54 26.73
N THR A 230 13.34 -13.46 25.42
CA THR A 230 12.90 -12.33 24.60
C THR A 230 11.42 -12.48 24.30
N GLU A 231 10.62 -11.45 24.58
CA GLU A 231 9.20 -11.47 24.27
C GLU A 231 8.97 -11.47 22.74
N PRO A 232 8.01 -12.26 22.22
CA PRO A 232 7.74 -12.32 20.77
C PRO A 232 7.48 -10.96 20.14
N GLU A 233 6.79 -10.05 20.84
CA GLU A 233 6.51 -8.71 20.34
C GLU A 233 7.77 -7.83 20.19
N GLU A 234 8.86 -8.14 20.87
CA GLU A 234 10.14 -7.44 20.78
C GLU A 234 11.03 -7.95 19.62
N ILE A 235 10.49 -8.84 18.79
CA ILE A 235 11.18 -9.39 17.61
C ILE A 235 10.46 -8.96 16.34
N VAL A 236 11.20 -8.39 15.38
CA VAL A 236 10.67 -8.05 14.05
C VAL A 236 11.50 -8.68 12.93
N VAL A 237 10.83 -9.21 11.92
CA VAL A 237 11.43 -9.70 10.68
C VAL A 237 11.12 -8.73 9.56
N LEU A 238 12.15 -8.11 9.01
CA LEU A 238 12.05 -7.07 7.99
C LEU A 238 12.54 -7.58 6.64
N ALA A 239 11.75 -7.34 5.61
CA ALA A 239 12.11 -7.59 4.23
C ALA A 239 11.91 -6.31 3.41
N PRO A 240 12.61 -6.14 2.28
CA PRO A 240 12.39 -4.98 1.40
C PRO A 240 10.96 -4.97 0.84
N TYR A 241 10.47 -6.16 0.52
CA TYR A 241 9.11 -6.42 0.08
C TYR A 241 8.61 -7.74 0.68
N LEU A 242 7.40 -7.75 1.18
CA LEU A 242 6.78 -8.95 1.76
C LEU A 242 5.84 -9.59 0.73
N SER A 243 6.35 -10.56 -0.04
CA SER A 243 5.55 -11.37 -0.95
C SER A 243 4.57 -12.26 -0.19
N ASP A 244 3.49 -12.70 -0.84
CA ASP A 244 2.57 -13.67 -0.24
C ASP A 244 3.26 -15.00 0.07
N ALA A 245 4.21 -15.42 -0.78
CA ALA A 245 4.96 -16.65 -0.58
C ALA A 245 5.89 -16.55 0.64
N LEU A 246 6.66 -15.47 0.75
CA LEU A 246 7.52 -15.22 1.91
C LEU A 246 6.69 -15.12 3.20
N ARG A 247 5.63 -14.34 3.18
CA ARG A 247 4.72 -14.17 4.31
C ARG A 247 4.16 -15.51 4.78
N PHE A 248 3.57 -16.27 3.87
CA PHE A 248 3.00 -17.59 4.20
C PHE A 248 4.07 -18.55 4.74
N SER A 249 5.23 -18.61 4.07
CA SER A 249 6.32 -19.50 4.44
C SER A 249 6.87 -19.21 5.83
N LEU A 250 7.07 -17.93 6.19
CA LEU A 250 7.53 -17.53 7.52
C LEU A 250 6.47 -17.78 8.60
N MET A 251 5.24 -17.33 8.36
CA MET A 251 4.16 -17.52 9.33
C MET A 251 3.94 -19.00 9.62
N HIS A 252 3.86 -19.83 8.58
CA HIS A 252 3.66 -21.28 8.75
C HIS A 252 4.78 -21.95 9.54
N ARG A 253 6.05 -21.57 9.33
CA ARG A 253 7.19 -22.12 10.07
C ARG A 253 7.14 -21.74 11.56
N LEU A 254 6.84 -20.49 11.87
CA LEU A 254 6.75 -20.00 13.26
C LEU A 254 5.54 -20.60 13.98
N GLU A 255 4.36 -20.61 13.35
CA GLU A 255 3.14 -21.23 13.89
C GLU A 255 3.31 -22.72 14.15
N THR A 256 4.02 -23.45 13.28
CA THR A 256 4.30 -24.89 13.47
C THR A 256 5.14 -25.13 14.72
N ARG A 257 5.94 -24.16 15.14
CA ARG A 257 6.72 -24.22 16.40
C ARG A 257 5.94 -23.65 17.59
N GLY A 258 4.70 -23.25 17.41
CA GLY A 258 3.87 -22.64 18.47
C GLY A 258 4.26 -21.20 18.80
N ILE A 259 5.04 -20.53 17.93
CA ILE A 259 5.43 -19.13 18.10
C ILE A 259 4.35 -18.23 17.52
N PRO A 260 3.76 -17.32 18.32
CA PRO A 260 2.78 -16.37 17.81
C PRO A 260 3.43 -15.40 16.82
N VAL A 261 2.82 -15.24 15.67
CA VAL A 261 3.33 -14.39 14.59
C VAL A 261 2.22 -13.58 13.95
N ARG A 262 2.51 -12.34 13.64
CA ARG A 262 1.64 -11.45 12.86
C ARG A 262 2.38 -10.84 11.70
N SER A 263 1.68 -10.56 10.63
CA SER A 263 2.28 -9.85 9.51
C SER A 263 1.58 -8.51 9.30
N HIS A 264 2.38 -7.47 9.12
CA HIS A 264 1.86 -6.22 8.59
C HIS A 264 1.75 -6.33 7.08
N ARG A 265 0.54 -6.54 6.63
CA ARG A 265 0.22 -6.47 5.21
C ARG A 265 -0.46 -5.12 4.94
N PRO A 266 0.11 -4.28 4.05
CA PRO A 266 -0.68 -3.19 3.50
C PRO A 266 -1.91 -3.80 2.83
N SER A 267 -3.07 -3.28 3.11
CA SER A 267 -4.38 -3.57 2.55
C SER A 267 -4.50 -4.71 1.55
N ARG A 268 -5.44 -5.61 1.79
CA ARG A 268 -5.90 -6.53 0.75
C ARG A 268 -6.67 -5.75 -0.30
N SER A 269 -6.41 -6.04 -1.57
CA SER A 269 -7.24 -5.54 -2.64
C SER A 269 -8.65 -6.11 -2.50
N LEU A 270 -9.65 -5.26 -2.61
CA LEU A 270 -11.05 -5.71 -2.61
C LEU A 270 -11.30 -6.76 -3.72
N ARG A 271 -10.57 -6.65 -4.83
CA ARG A 271 -10.58 -7.60 -5.94
C ARG A 271 -10.16 -9.02 -5.52
N ASP A 272 -9.19 -9.13 -4.61
CA ASP A 272 -8.58 -10.41 -4.24
C ASP A 272 -9.37 -11.13 -3.14
N GLU A 273 -10.40 -10.48 -2.57
CA GLU A 273 -11.27 -11.10 -1.56
C GLU A 273 -12.24 -12.10 -2.18
N ALA A 274 -12.26 -13.33 -1.63
CA ALA A 274 -13.13 -14.39 -2.12
C ALA A 274 -14.62 -14.00 -2.06
N ALA A 275 -15.04 -13.27 -1.02
CA ALA A 275 -16.38 -12.75 -0.90
C ALA A 275 -16.72 -11.74 -2.02
N THR A 276 -15.78 -10.88 -2.40
CA THR A 276 -15.95 -9.95 -3.53
C THR A 276 -16.13 -10.72 -4.83
N GLN A 277 -15.26 -11.69 -5.13
CA GLN A 277 -15.35 -12.48 -6.36
C GLN A 277 -16.67 -13.26 -6.43
N ALA A 278 -17.16 -13.79 -5.32
CA ALA A 278 -18.46 -14.44 -5.25
C ALA A 278 -19.61 -13.45 -5.57
N LEU A 279 -19.59 -12.26 -4.97
CA LEU A 279 -20.60 -11.22 -5.21
C LEU A 279 -20.61 -10.77 -6.67
N LEU A 280 -19.44 -10.56 -7.28
CA LEU A 280 -19.32 -10.17 -8.69
C LEU A 280 -19.81 -11.29 -9.63
N THR A 281 -19.49 -12.54 -9.32
CA THR A 281 -19.97 -13.70 -10.07
C THR A 281 -21.49 -13.80 -10.02
N ILE A 282 -22.10 -13.69 -8.84
CA ILE A 282 -23.56 -13.69 -8.68
C ILE A 282 -24.18 -12.49 -9.39
N ALA A 283 -23.56 -11.31 -9.31
CA ALA A 283 -24.00 -10.14 -10.03
C ALA A 283 -23.99 -10.33 -11.56
N ALA A 284 -22.93 -10.93 -12.10
CA ALA A 284 -22.86 -11.26 -13.52
C ALA A 284 -23.95 -12.25 -13.96
N LEU A 285 -24.29 -13.23 -13.11
CA LEU A 285 -25.40 -14.17 -13.37
C LEU A 285 -26.77 -13.48 -13.30
N ALA A 286 -26.94 -12.47 -12.45
CA ALA A 286 -28.17 -11.71 -12.31
C ALA A 286 -28.37 -10.65 -13.41
N HIS A 287 -27.28 -10.27 -14.09
CA HIS A 287 -27.28 -9.24 -15.14
C HIS A 287 -26.71 -9.79 -16.47
N PRO A 288 -27.39 -10.74 -17.16
CA PRO A 288 -26.89 -11.31 -18.42
C PRO A 288 -26.58 -10.26 -19.49
N GLN A 289 -27.29 -9.11 -19.47
CA GLN A 289 -27.10 -7.97 -20.38
C GLN A 289 -25.72 -7.31 -20.25
N TRP A 290 -24.98 -7.52 -19.18
CA TRP A 290 -23.59 -7.05 -19.08
C TRP A 290 -22.63 -7.82 -20.00
N GLY A 291 -23.02 -9.01 -20.46
CA GLY A 291 -22.18 -9.85 -21.32
C GLY A 291 -20.96 -10.44 -20.62
N ILE A 292 -20.88 -10.34 -19.29
CA ILE A 292 -19.85 -10.96 -18.47
C ILE A 292 -20.27 -12.42 -18.24
N LYS A 293 -19.44 -13.35 -18.70
CA LYS A 293 -19.72 -14.79 -18.60
C LYS A 293 -18.78 -15.42 -17.57
N PRO A 294 -19.24 -15.68 -16.34
CA PRO A 294 -18.42 -16.40 -15.35
C PRO A 294 -17.98 -17.77 -15.87
N SER A 295 -16.76 -18.16 -15.55
CA SER A 295 -16.30 -19.53 -15.79
C SER A 295 -16.98 -20.51 -14.82
N GLU A 296 -16.92 -21.82 -15.12
CA GLU A 296 -17.38 -22.85 -14.18
C GLU A 296 -16.63 -22.74 -12.84
N PHE A 297 -15.34 -22.40 -12.87
CA PHE A 297 -14.53 -22.19 -11.68
C PHE A 297 -15.02 -21.02 -10.82
N ASP A 298 -15.38 -19.89 -11.44
CA ASP A 298 -15.93 -18.75 -10.73
C ASP A 298 -17.25 -19.08 -10.04
N VAL A 299 -18.13 -19.84 -10.73
CA VAL A 299 -19.41 -20.27 -10.15
C VAL A 299 -19.19 -21.26 -9.00
N VAL A 300 -18.24 -22.20 -9.11
CA VAL A 300 -17.88 -23.12 -8.01
C VAL A 300 -17.46 -22.31 -6.79
N ASN A 301 -16.55 -21.36 -6.95
CA ASN A 301 -16.07 -20.54 -5.85
C ASN A 301 -17.19 -19.65 -5.28
N ALA A 302 -18.04 -19.09 -6.13
CA ALA A 302 -19.18 -18.31 -5.68
C ALA A 302 -20.16 -19.13 -4.84
N LEU A 303 -20.45 -20.36 -5.21
CA LEU A 303 -21.31 -21.26 -4.43
C LEU A 303 -20.64 -21.67 -3.11
N MET A 304 -19.32 -21.92 -3.11
CA MET A 304 -18.58 -22.23 -1.87
C MET A 304 -18.60 -21.06 -0.87
N GLN A 305 -18.57 -19.84 -1.35
CA GLN A 305 -18.66 -18.65 -0.49
C GLN A 305 -20.12 -18.37 -0.07
N ALA A 306 -21.07 -18.57 -0.99
CA ALA A 306 -22.47 -18.23 -0.76
C ALA A 306 -23.18 -19.22 0.14
N ILE A 307 -22.92 -20.54 0.01
CA ILE A 307 -23.63 -21.61 0.75
C ILE A 307 -22.73 -22.11 1.88
N ASP A 308 -23.18 -21.92 3.12
CA ASP A 308 -22.41 -22.32 4.30
C ASP A 308 -22.19 -23.83 4.35
N GLY A 309 -20.92 -24.24 4.55
CA GLY A 309 -20.52 -25.63 4.72
C GLY A 309 -20.48 -26.49 3.45
N ILE A 310 -20.77 -25.97 2.27
CA ILE A 310 -20.58 -26.71 1.03
C ILE A 310 -19.09 -26.85 0.70
N ASP A 311 -18.63 -28.09 0.47
CA ASP A 311 -17.24 -28.34 0.07
C ASP A 311 -17.02 -28.23 -1.45
N LEU A 312 -15.73 -28.15 -1.84
CA LEU A 312 -15.31 -28.03 -3.24
C LEU A 312 -15.85 -29.16 -4.14
N ILE A 313 -15.91 -30.38 -3.63
CA ILE A 313 -16.35 -31.53 -4.43
C ILE A 313 -17.83 -31.40 -4.75
N ARG A 314 -18.64 -31.04 -3.75
CA ARG A 314 -20.09 -30.87 -3.94
C ARG A 314 -20.42 -29.63 -4.77
N ALA A 315 -19.72 -28.51 -4.53
CA ALA A 315 -19.88 -27.28 -5.31
C ALA A 315 -19.53 -27.53 -6.80
N ASN A 316 -18.44 -28.23 -7.08
CA ASN A 316 -18.03 -28.55 -8.44
C ASN A 316 -19.03 -29.53 -9.12
N LEU A 317 -19.48 -30.57 -8.39
CA LEU A 317 -20.48 -31.48 -8.92
C LEU A 317 -21.80 -30.79 -9.25
N LEU A 318 -22.25 -29.90 -8.36
CA LEU A 318 -23.45 -29.08 -8.57
C LEU A 318 -23.29 -28.20 -9.80
N THR A 319 -22.22 -27.38 -9.84
CA THR A 319 -21.98 -26.43 -10.92
C THR A 319 -21.93 -27.06 -12.30
N LYS A 320 -21.22 -28.20 -12.46
CA LYS A 320 -21.13 -28.91 -13.74
C LYS A 320 -22.47 -29.36 -14.30
N ILE A 321 -23.47 -29.54 -13.45
CA ILE A 321 -24.78 -30.03 -13.87
C ILE A 321 -25.75 -28.87 -14.07
N VAL A 322 -25.73 -27.89 -13.17
CA VAL A 322 -26.75 -26.81 -13.18
C VAL A 322 -26.35 -25.58 -13.96
N TYR A 323 -25.06 -25.38 -14.19
CA TYR A 323 -24.58 -24.16 -14.86
C TYR A 323 -24.28 -24.43 -16.35
N ASN A 324 -24.90 -23.63 -17.22
CA ASN A 324 -24.58 -23.57 -18.63
C ASN A 324 -23.88 -22.25 -18.96
N ALA A 325 -22.56 -22.30 -19.15
CA ALA A 325 -21.75 -21.09 -19.41
C ALA A 325 -22.10 -20.37 -20.73
N GLN A 326 -22.53 -21.11 -21.78
CA GLN A 326 -22.88 -20.51 -23.07
C GLN A 326 -24.13 -19.64 -22.97
N GLY A 327 -25.16 -20.13 -22.28
CA GLY A 327 -26.43 -19.45 -22.09
C GLY A 327 -26.55 -18.64 -20.79
N GLN A 328 -25.54 -18.65 -19.93
CA GLN A 328 -25.58 -18.09 -18.56
C GLN A 328 -26.81 -18.54 -17.76
N ARG A 329 -27.20 -19.79 -17.90
CA ARG A 329 -28.42 -20.35 -17.30
C ARG A 329 -28.09 -21.23 -16.12
N LEU A 330 -28.89 -21.09 -15.08
CA LEU A 330 -28.88 -21.95 -13.90
C LEU A 330 -30.10 -22.87 -13.93
N SER A 331 -29.87 -24.20 -14.00
CA SER A 331 -30.95 -25.22 -13.94
C SER A 331 -31.35 -25.49 -12.48
N PRO A 332 -32.60 -25.86 -12.20
CA PRO A 332 -33.03 -26.17 -10.84
C PRO A 332 -32.42 -27.46 -10.32
N PHE A 333 -32.18 -27.56 -9.00
CA PHE A 333 -31.67 -28.75 -8.33
C PHE A 333 -32.58 -29.95 -8.48
N ASN A 334 -33.90 -29.72 -8.45
CA ASN A 334 -34.89 -30.80 -8.61
C ASN A 334 -34.84 -31.51 -10.01
N GLY A 335 -34.19 -30.91 -11.00
CA GLY A 335 -33.95 -31.50 -12.31
C GLY A 335 -32.77 -32.49 -12.36
N ILE A 336 -32.02 -32.64 -11.27
CA ILE A 336 -30.86 -33.52 -11.17
C ILE A 336 -31.29 -34.94 -10.82
N LYS A 337 -30.55 -35.94 -11.29
CA LYS A 337 -30.81 -37.36 -10.95
C LYS A 337 -30.72 -37.58 -9.44
N PRO A 338 -31.63 -38.39 -8.83
CA PRO A 338 -31.71 -38.60 -7.39
C PRO A 338 -30.36 -39.02 -6.74
N GLU A 339 -29.60 -39.92 -7.39
CA GLU A 339 -28.34 -40.43 -6.86
C GLU A 339 -27.28 -39.31 -6.74
N ILE A 340 -27.39 -38.29 -7.57
CA ILE A 340 -26.49 -37.12 -7.53
C ILE A 340 -27.00 -36.10 -6.50
N GLN A 341 -28.32 -35.93 -6.38
CA GLN A 341 -28.92 -35.09 -5.33
C GLN A 341 -28.51 -35.56 -3.93
N GLU A 342 -28.50 -36.89 -3.69
CA GLU A 342 -28.03 -37.48 -2.43
C GLU A 342 -26.55 -37.16 -2.15
N ARG A 343 -25.70 -37.21 -3.18
CA ARG A 343 -24.26 -36.87 -3.04
C ARG A 343 -24.01 -35.39 -2.75
N ILE A 344 -24.81 -34.51 -3.31
CA ILE A 344 -24.75 -33.06 -3.05
C ILE A 344 -25.40 -32.74 -1.70
N THR A 345 -26.40 -33.46 -1.33
CA THR A 345 -27.38 -33.34 -0.25
C THR A 345 -28.50 -32.33 -0.55
N TYR A 346 -29.68 -32.66 -0.06
CA TYR A 346 -30.88 -31.85 -0.27
C TYR A 346 -30.80 -30.49 0.44
N VAL A 347 -30.01 -30.38 1.51
CA VAL A 347 -29.80 -29.13 2.22
C VAL A 347 -29.08 -28.09 1.34
N TYR A 348 -27.94 -28.49 0.76
CA TYR A 348 -27.19 -27.58 -0.14
C TYR A 348 -27.96 -27.32 -1.43
N GLY A 349 -28.66 -28.33 -1.97
CA GLY A 349 -29.54 -28.15 -3.11
C GLY A 349 -30.67 -27.14 -2.85
N GLY A 350 -31.25 -27.19 -1.66
CA GLY A 350 -32.27 -26.21 -1.23
C GLY A 350 -31.72 -24.76 -1.14
N HIS A 351 -30.52 -24.57 -0.55
CA HIS A 351 -29.89 -23.25 -0.51
C HIS A 351 -29.53 -22.74 -1.90
N TYR A 352 -29.06 -23.65 -2.78
CA TYR A 352 -28.80 -23.30 -4.18
C TYR A 352 -30.08 -22.85 -4.90
N ASP A 353 -31.18 -23.61 -4.77
CA ASP A 353 -32.45 -23.28 -5.41
C ASP A 353 -33.02 -21.96 -4.88
N ASN A 354 -32.84 -21.64 -3.58
CA ASN A 354 -33.20 -20.35 -3.01
C ASN A 354 -32.42 -19.20 -3.68
N LEU A 355 -31.10 -19.32 -3.76
CA LEU A 355 -30.24 -18.32 -4.43
C LEU A 355 -30.62 -18.19 -5.92
N ARG A 356 -30.76 -19.31 -6.62
CA ARG A 356 -31.15 -19.35 -8.03
C ARG A 356 -32.49 -18.66 -8.27
N ASN A 357 -33.51 -19.00 -7.49
CA ASN A 357 -34.86 -18.44 -7.67
C ASN A 357 -34.86 -16.93 -7.40
N TRP A 358 -34.07 -16.48 -6.41
CA TRP A 358 -33.89 -15.05 -6.16
C TRP A 358 -33.23 -14.34 -7.34
N ILE A 359 -32.15 -14.91 -7.93
CA ILE A 359 -31.49 -14.37 -9.12
C ILE A 359 -32.46 -14.26 -10.29
N LEU A 360 -33.25 -15.28 -10.55
CA LEU A 360 -34.21 -15.28 -11.65
C LEU A 360 -35.32 -14.25 -11.43
N ALA A 361 -35.90 -14.21 -10.23
CA ALA A 361 -36.92 -13.21 -9.87
C ALA A 361 -36.41 -11.77 -9.93
N TYR A 362 -35.14 -11.56 -9.65
CA TYR A 362 -34.48 -10.27 -9.82
C TYR A 362 -34.31 -9.90 -11.31
N SER A 363 -33.82 -10.86 -12.13
CA SER A 363 -33.58 -10.64 -13.57
C SER A 363 -34.85 -10.39 -14.37
N ASP A 364 -36.01 -10.85 -13.89
CA ASP A 364 -37.33 -10.68 -14.53
C ASP A 364 -37.99 -9.32 -14.16
N GLN A 365 -37.34 -8.46 -13.37
CA GLN A 365 -37.87 -7.14 -13.01
C GLN A 365 -37.72 -6.14 -14.17
N ASP A 366 -38.74 -5.35 -14.44
CA ASP A 366 -38.71 -4.30 -15.46
C ASP A 366 -37.81 -3.11 -15.09
N ASP A 367 -37.69 -2.80 -13.78
CA ASP A 367 -36.83 -1.74 -13.24
C ASP A 367 -35.67 -2.34 -12.45
N ILE A 368 -34.50 -2.34 -13.06
CA ILE A 368 -33.28 -2.88 -12.46
C ILE A 368 -32.62 -1.81 -11.59
N PRO A 369 -32.52 -2.02 -10.27
CA PRO A 369 -31.93 -1.04 -9.38
C PRO A 369 -30.40 -0.88 -9.63
N PRO A 370 -29.82 0.27 -9.21
CA PRO A 370 -28.37 0.48 -9.26
C PRO A 370 -27.58 -0.65 -8.59
N PHE A 371 -26.38 -0.90 -9.06
CA PHE A 371 -25.56 -2.05 -8.65
C PHE A 371 -25.30 -2.10 -7.12
N ASP A 372 -25.06 -0.96 -6.46
CA ASP A 372 -24.93 -0.91 -4.99
C ASP A 372 -26.23 -1.32 -4.26
N HIS A 373 -27.41 -1.01 -4.83
CA HIS A 373 -28.68 -1.45 -4.29
C HIS A 373 -28.91 -2.95 -4.51
N PHE A 374 -28.52 -3.47 -5.68
CA PHE A 374 -28.53 -4.92 -5.94
C PHE A 374 -27.72 -5.68 -4.89
N LEU A 375 -26.46 -5.26 -4.63
CA LEU A 375 -25.60 -5.90 -3.64
C LEU A 375 -26.20 -5.87 -2.23
N ARG A 376 -26.83 -4.76 -1.84
CA ARG A 376 -27.54 -4.66 -0.54
C ARG A 376 -28.71 -5.63 -0.44
N LYS A 377 -29.52 -5.74 -1.49
CA LYS A 377 -30.65 -6.66 -1.54
C LYS A 377 -30.17 -8.12 -1.48
N LEU A 378 -29.19 -8.50 -2.31
CA LEU A 378 -28.58 -9.82 -2.34
C LEU A 378 -28.04 -10.22 -0.97
N PHE A 379 -27.29 -9.34 -0.33
CA PHE A 379 -26.77 -9.57 1.02
C PHE A 379 -27.90 -9.72 2.05
N GLY A 380 -28.82 -8.75 2.11
CA GLY A 380 -29.85 -8.71 3.14
C GLY A 380 -30.91 -9.81 3.00
N GLU A 381 -31.31 -10.14 1.78
CA GLU A 381 -32.41 -11.07 1.52
C GLU A 381 -31.94 -12.53 1.43
N ILE A 382 -30.70 -12.78 1.05
CA ILE A 382 -30.16 -14.14 0.81
C ILE A 382 -28.88 -14.41 1.60
N LEU A 383 -27.79 -13.72 1.30
CA LEU A 383 -26.46 -14.15 1.71
C LEU A 383 -26.20 -14.04 3.22
N SER A 384 -26.91 -13.17 3.93
CA SER A 384 -26.85 -13.03 5.39
C SER A 384 -27.86 -13.96 6.12
N GLN A 385 -28.68 -14.72 5.40
CA GLN A 385 -29.67 -15.59 5.98
C GLN A 385 -29.07 -16.92 6.47
N PRO A 386 -29.76 -17.66 7.38
CA PRO A 386 -29.31 -18.99 7.84
C PRO A 386 -29.05 -19.95 6.67
N GLY A 387 -27.90 -20.65 6.70
CA GLY A 387 -27.45 -21.55 5.65
C GLY A 387 -26.62 -20.90 4.53
N PHE A 388 -26.37 -19.58 4.68
CA PHE A 388 -25.49 -18.84 3.76
C PHE A 388 -24.22 -18.32 4.47
N GLY A 389 -23.10 -18.25 3.74
CA GLY A 389 -21.76 -18.04 4.28
C GLY A 389 -21.39 -16.59 4.61
N PHE A 390 -22.18 -15.60 4.19
CA PHE A 390 -21.88 -14.17 4.42
C PHE A 390 -22.30 -13.65 5.80
N ARG A 391 -22.71 -14.51 6.70
CA ARG A 391 -22.92 -14.17 8.12
C ARG A 391 -21.63 -13.97 8.89
N ALA A 392 -20.51 -14.51 8.40
CA ALA A 392 -19.19 -14.28 8.99
C ALA A 392 -18.84 -12.78 8.95
N PRO A 393 -18.30 -12.21 10.05
CA PRO A 393 -17.97 -10.77 10.14
C PRO A 393 -17.07 -10.30 8.99
N ASP A 394 -16.06 -11.09 8.61
CA ASP A 394 -15.11 -10.77 7.52
C ASP A 394 -15.83 -10.61 6.18
N SER A 395 -16.70 -11.57 5.82
CA SER A 395 -17.47 -11.51 4.56
C SER A 395 -18.48 -10.35 4.55
N ALA A 396 -19.08 -10.06 5.70
CA ALA A 396 -20.00 -8.92 5.84
C ALA A 396 -19.26 -7.58 5.66
N GLN A 397 -18.07 -7.44 6.24
CA GLN A 397 -17.23 -6.25 6.10
C GLN A 397 -16.78 -6.04 4.64
N VAL A 398 -16.30 -7.11 3.98
CA VAL A 398 -15.94 -7.07 2.55
C VAL A 398 -17.14 -6.60 1.71
N THR A 399 -18.33 -7.15 1.99
CA THR A 399 -19.56 -6.76 1.31
C THR A 399 -19.90 -5.28 1.53
N ALA A 400 -19.80 -4.78 2.75
CA ALA A 400 -20.06 -3.38 3.06
C ALA A 400 -19.08 -2.45 2.33
N SER A 401 -17.78 -2.81 2.29
CA SER A 401 -16.74 -2.07 1.57
C SER A 401 -16.98 -2.06 0.07
N LEU A 402 -17.39 -3.20 -0.50
CA LEU A 402 -17.74 -3.29 -1.93
C LEU A 402 -18.96 -2.39 -2.25
N ILE A 403 -20.01 -2.45 -1.45
CA ILE A 403 -21.21 -1.62 -1.61
C ILE A 403 -20.86 -0.13 -1.57
N GLU A 404 -20.02 0.27 -0.62
CA GLU A 404 -19.60 1.67 -0.49
C GLU A 404 -18.76 2.11 -1.70
N SER A 405 -17.86 1.27 -2.18
CA SER A 405 -17.05 1.54 -3.37
C SER A 405 -17.91 1.70 -4.63
N VAL A 406 -18.86 0.79 -4.85
CA VAL A 406 -19.82 0.88 -5.98
C VAL A 406 -20.67 2.14 -5.88
N LYS A 407 -21.13 2.50 -4.69
CA LYS A 407 -21.91 3.73 -4.43
C LYS A 407 -21.10 4.99 -4.76
N LYS A 408 -19.85 5.07 -4.31
CA LYS A 408 -18.93 6.18 -4.61
C LYS A 408 -18.66 6.29 -6.12
N PHE A 409 -18.42 5.15 -6.78
CA PHE A 409 -18.25 5.11 -8.23
C PHE A 409 -19.49 5.64 -8.96
N ARG A 410 -20.69 5.17 -8.60
CA ARG A 410 -21.95 5.67 -9.18
C ARG A 410 -22.12 7.17 -8.97
N TRP A 411 -21.78 7.71 -7.81
CA TRP A 411 -21.84 9.15 -7.56
C TRP A 411 -20.85 9.94 -8.42
N ALA A 412 -19.62 9.45 -8.54
CA ALA A 412 -18.60 10.07 -9.36
C ALA A 412 -18.97 10.09 -10.84
N MET A 413 -19.71 9.08 -11.31
CA MET A 413 -20.13 8.94 -12.71
C MET A 413 -21.54 9.50 -13.01
N ALA A 414 -22.26 10.01 -12.01
CA ALA A 414 -23.66 10.44 -12.14
C ALA A 414 -23.87 11.52 -13.22
N SER A 415 -22.89 12.39 -13.44
CA SER A 415 -22.92 13.46 -14.44
C SER A 415 -22.53 13.01 -15.84
N ALA A 416 -21.94 11.83 -16.00
CA ALA A 416 -21.52 11.31 -17.30
C ALA A 416 -22.69 10.79 -18.16
N ASN A 417 -23.95 10.98 -17.72
CA ASN A 417 -25.18 10.45 -18.37
C ASN A 417 -25.09 8.94 -18.70
N ALA A 418 -24.26 8.20 -17.96
CA ALA A 418 -24.13 6.77 -18.15
C ALA A 418 -25.38 6.07 -17.59
N ASP A 419 -25.94 5.15 -18.37
CA ASP A 419 -27.00 4.27 -17.91
C ASP A 419 -26.55 3.49 -16.68
N SER A 420 -27.40 3.43 -15.63
CA SER A 420 -27.05 2.73 -14.37
C SER A 420 -26.69 1.27 -14.58
N LEU A 421 -27.19 0.66 -15.66
CA LEU A 421 -26.88 -0.71 -16.05
C LEU A 421 -25.46 -0.85 -16.59
N SER A 422 -25.01 0.10 -17.44
CA SER A 422 -23.66 0.11 -17.99
C SER A 422 -22.61 0.40 -16.91
N LEU A 423 -22.94 1.21 -15.90
CA LEU A 423 -22.06 1.52 -14.79
C LEU A 423 -21.67 0.29 -13.94
N GLY A 424 -22.61 -0.65 -13.76
CA GLY A 424 -22.32 -1.88 -13.02
C GLY A 424 -21.26 -2.73 -13.73
N ARG A 425 -21.36 -2.89 -15.03
CA ARG A 425 -20.36 -3.58 -15.86
C ARG A 425 -19.01 -2.86 -15.82
N GLU A 426 -19.01 -1.54 -16.04
CA GLU A 426 -17.78 -0.75 -16.05
C GLU A 426 -17.05 -0.84 -14.71
N TYR A 427 -17.78 -0.81 -13.59
CA TYR A 427 -17.20 -1.02 -12.26
C TYR A 427 -16.49 -2.37 -12.14
N ILE A 428 -17.14 -3.46 -12.61
CA ILE A 428 -16.56 -4.81 -12.55
C ILE A 428 -15.30 -4.88 -13.42
N ASP A 429 -15.34 -4.33 -14.64
CA ASP A 429 -14.20 -4.31 -15.55
C ASP A 429 -13.02 -3.54 -14.91
N MET A 430 -13.27 -2.35 -14.34
CA MET A 430 -12.26 -1.55 -13.66
C MET A 430 -11.69 -2.25 -12.41
N LEU A 431 -12.52 -2.94 -11.63
CA LEU A 431 -12.06 -3.70 -10.47
C LEU A 431 -11.18 -4.88 -10.89
N ASN A 432 -11.59 -5.63 -11.92
CA ASN A 432 -10.83 -6.77 -12.44
C ASN A 432 -9.50 -6.35 -13.09
N GLU A 433 -9.45 -5.21 -13.73
CA GLU A 433 -8.23 -4.59 -14.25
C GLU A 433 -7.33 -4.00 -13.15
N GLY A 434 -7.80 -3.95 -11.90
CA GLY A 434 -7.07 -3.37 -10.77
C GLY A 434 -7.02 -1.85 -10.77
N VAL A 435 -7.87 -1.19 -11.54
CA VAL A 435 -7.96 0.28 -11.63
C VAL A 435 -8.58 0.87 -10.35
N ILE A 436 -9.59 0.20 -9.80
CA ILE A 436 -10.13 0.54 -8.49
C ILE A 436 -9.18 -0.06 -7.46
N ALA A 437 -8.24 0.76 -7.00
CA ALA A 437 -7.22 0.36 -6.06
C ALA A 437 -7.85 -0.11 -4.74
N ALA A 438 -7.09 -0.93 -4.04
CA ALA A 438 -7.38 -1.49 -2.75
C ALA A 438 -8.09 -0.50 -1.83
N GLN A 439 -9.34 -0.74 -1.53
CA GLN A 439 -9.90 -0.21 -0.31
C GLN A 439 -9.31 -1.03 0.83
N TYR A 440 -8.69 -0.31 1.76
CA TYR A 440 -8.09 -0.90 2.94
C TYR A 440 -9.20 -1.50 3.80
N LEU A 441 -9.29 -2.81 3.78
CA LEU A 441 -10.04 -3.54 4.78
C LEU A 441 -9.18 -3.52 6.03
N GLY A 442 -9.44 -2.57 6.92
CA GLY A 442 -8.85 -2.61 8.25
C GLY A 442 -9.17 -3.97 8.86
N ALA A 443 -8.15 -4.73 9.22
CA ALA A 443 -8.36 -6.01 9.87
C ALA A 443 -8.98 -5.73 11.25
N TRP A 444 -10.22 -6.12 11.45
CA TRP A 444 -10.88 -6.18 12.74
C TRP A 444 -10.46 -7.42 13.55
N LYS A 445 -9.44 -8.13 13.09
CA LYS A 445 -8.82 -9.15 13.92
C LYS A 445 -8.14 -8.44 15.06
N VAL A 446 -8.46 -8.83 16.28
CA VAL A 446 -7.65 -8.54 17.45
C VAL A 446 -6.24 -9.01 17.08
N GLU A 447 -5.34 -8.07 16.83
CA GLU A 447 -3.93 -8.41 16.60
C GLU A 447 -3.45 -9.06 17.89
N GLU A 448 -2.82 -10.23 17.80
CA GLU A 448 -2.13 -10.79 18.95
C GLU A 448 -1.08 -9.77 19.38
N GLU A 449 -1.26 -9.23 20.58
CA GLU A 449 -0.40 -8.15 21.08
C GLU A 449 1.03 -8.66 21.26
N ASN A 450 1.22 -9.88 21.79
CA ASN A 450 2.54 -10.51 22.01
C ASN A 450 2.86 -11.49 20.87
N ALA A 451 3.31 -11.01 19.74
CA ALA A 451 3.63 -11.82 18.56
C ALA A 451 4.79 -11.23 17.75
N VAL A 452 5.61 -12.12 17.16
CA VAL A 452 6.67 -11.75 16.21
C VAL A 452 6.05 -11.01 15.02
N LEU A 453 6.57 -9.83 14.72
CA LEU A 453 6.09 -9.02 13.59
C LEU A 453 6.89 -9.33 12.33
N VAL A 454 6.21 -9.66 11.24
CA VAL A 454 6.78 -9.76 9.89
C VAL A 454 6.28 -8.60 9.05
N ALA A 455 7.18 -7.73 8.57
CA ALA A 455 6.79 -6.51 7.89
C ALA A 455 7.77 -6.09 6.78
N PRO A 456 7.30 -5.33 5.77
CA PRO A 456 8.21 -4.55 4.93
C PRO A 456 8.96 -3.50 5.76
N ALA A 457 10.24 -3.27 5.44
CA ALA A 457 11.13 -2.37 6.19
C ALA A 457 10.54 -0.94 6.34
N TYR A 458 10.08 -0.34 5.27
CA TYR A 458 9.43 0.98 5.31
C TYR A 458 8.14 0.98 6.13
N THR A 459 7.36 -0.10 6.07
CA THR A 459 6.10 -0.20 6.84
C THR A 459 6.36 -0.25 8.33
N PHE A 460 7.38 -1.00 8.76
CA PHE A 460 7.80 -1.04 10.16
C PHE A 460 8.29 0.34 10.63
N LEU A 461 9.10 1.01 9.81
CA LEU A 461 9.62 2.33 10.12
C LEU A 461 8.50 3.36 10.39
N MET A 462 7.40 3.27 9.61
CA MET A 462 6.22 4.15 9.78
C MET A 462 5.43 3.88 11.08
N GLN A 463 5.62 2.74 11.74
CA GLN A 463 4.95 2.44 13.02
C GLN A 463 5.59 3.14 14.21
N ASN A 464 6.78 3.72 14.03
CA ASN A 464 7.57 4.40 15.07
C ASN A 464 7.76 3.55 16.34
N ARG A 465 8.00 2.25 16.17
CA ARG A 465 8.13 1.27 17.25
C ARG A 465 9.59 0.85 17.41
N ALA A 466 10.09 0.82 18.63
CA ALA A 466 11.37 0.22 18.96
C ALA A 466 11.19 -1.25 19.40
N VAL A 467 12.13 -2.10 19.04
CA VAL A 467 12.15 -3.55 19.37
C VAL A 467 13.54 -4.00 19.80
N ASP A 468 13.62 -5.09 20.55
CA ASP A 468 14.91 -5.62 21.02
C ASP A 468 15.71 -6.24 19.87
N VAL A 469 15.04 -6.93 18.95
CA VAL A 469 15.69 -7.70 17.88
C VAL A 469 15.09 -7.40 16.52
N GLN A 470 15.96 -7.10 15.56
CA GLN A 470 15.59 -6.97 14.16
C GLN A 470 16.27 -8.04 13.31
N PHE A 471 15.50 -8.71 12.47
CA PHE A 471 16.01 -9.57 11.40
C PHE A 471 15.84 -8.85 10.07
N TRP A 472 16.92 -8.64 9.34
CA TRP A 472 16.88 -8.07 7.99
C TRP A 472 17.09 -9.16 6.96
N LEU A 473 16.09 -9.42 6.14
CA LEU A 473 16.14 -10.41 5.08
C LEU A 473 16.53 -9.79 3.74
N ASN A 474 17.24 -10.57 2.94
CA ASN A 474 17.59 -10.21 1.56
C ASN A 474 18.32 -8.85 1.43
N PRO A 475 19.36 -8.53 2.20
CA PRO A 475 20.08 -7.27 2.04
C PRO A 475 20.74 -7.11 0.67
N GLY A 476 20.91 -8.20 -0.08
CA GLY A 476 21.34 -8.18 -1.49
C GLY A 476 20.24 -7.85 -2.51
N SER A 477 18.99 -7.68 -2.08
CA SER A 477 17.89 -7.29 -2.96
C SER A 477 17.94 -5.80 -3.32
N ASP A 478 17.67 -5.49 -4.58
CA ASP A 478 17.48 -4.09 -5.03
C ASP A 478 16.22 -3.46 -4.45
N GLY A 479 15.34 -4.25 -3.85
CA GLY A 479 14.13 -3.75 -3.18
C GLY A 479 14.40 -2.91 -1.92
N TRP A 480 15.62 -2.93 -1.35
CA TRP A 480 16.01 -2.06 -0.24
C TRP A 480 16.22 -0.60 -0.66
N VAL A 481 16.33 -0.35 -1.97
CA VAL A 481 16.40 1.01 -2.52
C VAL A 481 15.09 1.40 -3.19
N GLU A 482 14.70 2.64 -3.04
CA GLU A 482 13.50 3.17 -3.67
C GLU A 482 13.70 3.27 -5.18
N ARG A 483 12.73 2.80 -5.95
CA ARG A 483 12.73 2.99 -7.40
C ARG A 483 12.22 4.40 -7.72
N LEU A 484 13.12 5.30 -8.02
CA LEU A 484 12.82 6.72 -8.23
C LEU A 484 12.16 6.97 -9.59
N PHE A 485 12.73 6.43 -10.65
CA PHE A 485 12.19 6.62 -11.99
C PHE A 485 10.92 5.80 -12.21
N GLN A 486 9.87 6.49 -12.64
CA GLN A 486 8.64 5.90 -13.15
C GLN A 486 8.25 6.64 -14.44
N PRO A 487 7.59 5.98 -15.42
CA PRO A 487 7.38 6.56 -16.75
C PRO A 487 6.66 7.93 -16.79
N LEU A 488 5.76 8.19 -15.83
CA LEU A 488 4.95 9.41 -15.84
C LEU A 488 5.26 10.37 -14.69
N THR A 489 6.09 9.96 -13.72
CA THR A 489 6.34 10.75 -12.51
C THR A 489 7.78 10.63 -12.04
N HIS A 490 8.24 11.60 -11.26
CA HIS A 490 9.55 11.55 -10.61
C HIS A 490 9.49 12.31 -9.26
N PRO A 491 9.64 11.64 -8.11
CA PRO A 491 9.41 12.24 -6.80
C PRO A 491 10.34 13.43 -6.49
N TYR A 492 11.60 13.36 -6.89
CA TYR A 492 12.58 14.42 -6.65
C TYR A 492 12.43 15.61 -7.61
N VAL A 493 12.19 15.34 -8.90
CA VAL A 493 11.96 16.40 -9.91
C VAL A 493 10.70 17.21 -9.60
N LEU A 494 9.69 16.56 -9.04
CA LEU A 494 8.46 17.23 -8.61
C LEU A 494 8.54 17.76 -7.16
N SER A 495 9.66 17.62 -6.47
CA SER A 495 9.87 18.20 -5.14
C SER A 495 10.11 19.70 -5.20
N ARG A 496 10.05 20.38 -4.04
CA ARG A 496 10.36 21.81 -3.93
C ARG A 496 11.83 22.11 -4.16
N ASN A 497 12.68 21.20 -3.74
CA ASN A 497 14.13 21.38 -3.74
C ASN A 497 14.79 21.12 -5.09
N TRP A 498 14.02 20.66 -6.07
CA TRP A 498 14.52 20.52 -7.43
C TRP A 498 14.77 21.92 -8.01
N ASP A 499 16.02 22.21 -8.32
CA ASP A 499 16.38 23.46 -8.97
C ASP A 499 15.85 23.46 -10.41
N ASN A 500 14.94 24.39 -10.67
CA ASN A 500 14.39 24.61 -12.02
C ASN A 500 15.29 25.55 -12.85
N ALA A 501 16.59 25.67 -12.54
CA ALA A 501 17.54 26.35 -13.39
C ALA A 501 17.49 25.78 -14.81
N ASP A 502 17.57 26.64 -15.80
CA ASP A 502 17.22 26.31 -17.19
C ASP A 502 18.02 25.16 -17.84
N ASP A 503 19.10 24.69 -17.20
CA ASP A 503 20.01 23.66 -17.72
C ASP A 503 20.24 22.48 -16.74
N HIS A 504 19.42 22.31 -15.70
CA HIS A 504 19.58 21.21 -14.75
C HIS A 504 18.76 19.98 -15.19
N TYR A 505 19.44 18.92 -15.60
CA TYR A 505 18.85 17.64 -15.94
C TYR A 505 19.03 16.65 -14.79
N TRP A 506 18.09 15.72 -14.62
CA TRP A 506 18.27 14.60 -13.72
C TRP A 506 19.25 13.59 -14.33
N SER A 507 20.42 13.50 -13.74
CA SER A 507 21.51 12.66 -14.22
C SER A 507 21.59 11.33 -13.47
N ASP A 508 22.35 10.37 -13.99
CA ASP A 508 22.64 9.12 -13.28
C ASP A 508 23.36 9.38 -11.94
N ALA A 509 24.10 10.48 -11.83
CA ALA A 509 24.74 10.87 -10.58
C ALA A 509 23.72 11.31 -9.53
N ASP A 510 22.68 12.06 -9.94
CA ASP A 510 21.57 12.46 -9.06
C ASP A 510 20.77 11.24 -8.61
N GLU A 511 20.50 10.29 -9.52
CA GLU A 511 19.83 9.02 -9.21
C GLU A 511 20.61 8.22 -8.15
N VAL A 512 21.92 8.07 -8.34
CA VAL A 512 22.78 7.36 -7.38
C VAL A 512 22.86 8.09 -6.04
N ALA A 513 22.95 9.42 -6.05
CA ALA A 513 23.01 10.22 -4.83
C ALA A 513 21.69 10.10 -4.04
N ALA A 514 20.54 10.26 -4.70
CA ALA A 514 19.23 10.12 -4.08
C ALA A 514 18.98 8.70 -3.55
N THR A 515 19.37 7.68 -4.31
CA THR A 515 19.31 6.27 -3.90
C THR A 515 20.11 6.00 -2.63
N LYS A 516 21.34 6.51 -2.56
CA LYS A 516 22.20 6.36 -1.38
C LYS A 516 21.65 7.11 -0.18
N GLU A 517 21.18 8.33 -0.37
CA GLU A 517 20.57 9.12 0.70
C GLU A 517 19.35 8.41 1.29
N THR A 518 18.45 7.91 0.44
CA THR A 518 17.26 7.17 0.87
C THR A 518 17.63 5.90 1.62
N LEU A 519 18.62 5.14 1.13
CA LEU A 519 19.08 3.92 1.79
C LEU A 519 19.75 4.22 3.14
N ALA A 520 20.59 5.26 3.23
CA ALA A 520 21.22 5.65 4.48
C ALA A 520 20.16 6.06 5.52
N ARG A 521 19.16 6.86 5.14
CA ARG A 521 18.04 7.23 6.02
C ARG A 521 17.25 6.00 6.49
N LEU A 522 16.89 5.10 5.56
CA LEU A 522 16.17 3.87 5.90
C LEU A 522 16.92 3.03 6.92
N THR A 523 18.19 2.73 6.65
CA THR A 523 19.00 1.88 7.53
C THR A 523 19.26 2.51 8.89
N THR A 524 19.56 3.83 8.92
CA THR A 524 19.70 4.59 10.18
C THR A 524 18.40 4.57 10.97
N GLY A 525 17.26 4.85 10.33
CA GLY A 525 15.97 4.84 10.99
C GLY A 525 15.59 3.48 11.57
N LEU A 526 15.91 2.40 10.90
CA LEU A 526 15.69 1.04 11.40
C LEU A 526 16.61 0.73 12.59
N LEU A 527 17.91 1.00 12.48
CA LEU A 527 18.88 0.73 13.54
C LEU A 527 18.58 1.57 14.79
N ARG A 528 18.18 2.82 14.67
CA ARG A 528 17.78 3.66 15.80
C ARG A 528 16.50 3.20 16.51
N ARG A 529 15.79 2.23 15.96
CA ARG A 529 14.66 1.53 16.58
C ARG A 529 15.02 0.12 17.06
N CYS A 530 16.32 -0.23 17.09
CA CYS A 530 16.82 -1.50 17.61
C CYS A 530 17.41 -1.29 19.01
N LYS A 531 16.82 -1.92 20.02
CA LYS A 531 17.25 -1.83 21.43
C LYS A 531 18.34 -2.87 21.80
N GLY A 532 18.61 -3.85 20.93
CA GLY A 532 19.54 -4.93 21.23
C GLY A 532 20.37 -5.35 20.02
N ARG A 533 19.89 -6.29 19.22
CA ARG A 533 20.69 -6.97 18.18
C ARG A 533 20.06 -6.93 16.80
N LEU A 534 20.94 -6.87 15.79
CA LEU A 534 20.62 -7.05 14.39
C LEU A 534 21.02 -8.45 13.91
N TYR A 535 20.12 -9.13 13.21
CA TYR A 535 20.36 -10.39 12.52
C TYR A 535 20.23 -10.18 11.02
N LEU A 536 21.25 -10.56 10.25
CA LEU A 536 21.24 -10.47 8.80
C LEU A 536 20.99 -11.84 8.18
N GLY A 537 19.92 -11.97 7.44
CA GLY A 537 19.63 -13.15 6.66
C GLY A 537 20.11 -13.00 5.22
N LEU A 538 21.22 -13.67 4.88
CA LEU A 538 21.84 -13.67 3.55
C LEU A 538 21.59 -15.01 2.88
N SER A 539 21.31 -14.98 1.58
CA SER A 539 21.32 -16.16 0.73
C SER A 539 21.90 -15.80 -0.64
N GLU A 540 22.68 -16.71 -1.24
CA GLU A 540 23.21 -16.48 -2.58
C GLU A 540 22.08 -16.30 -3.60
N LEU A 541 21.05 -17.14 -3.49
CA LEU A 541 19.88 -17.09 -4.34
C LEU A 541 18.68 -16.54 -3.56
N GLY A 542 18.08 -15.47 -4.05
CA GLY A 542 16.87 -14.91 -3.49
C GLY A 542 15.62 -15.78 -3.67
N GLU A 543 14.47 -15.33 -3.19
CA GLU A 543 13.17 -16.00 -3.31
C GLU A 543 12.85 -16.43 -4.76
N SER A 544 13.28 -15.64 -5.75
CA SER A 544 13.07 -15.90 -7.18
C SER A 544 14.15 -16.79 -7.82
N GLY A 545 15.14 -17.26 -7.06
CA GLY A 545 16.25 -18.07 -7.56
C GLY A 545 17.34 -17.30 -8.31
N PHE A 546 17.36 -15.97 -8.18
CA PHE A 546 18.41 -15.12 -8.78
C PHE A 546 19.43 -14.66 -7.73
N GLU A 547 20.70 -14.51 -8.16
CA GLU A 547 21.73 -13.92 -7.32
C GLU A 547 21.37 -12.51 -6.90
N GLN A 548 21.71 -12.17 -5.64
CA GLN A 548 21.42 -10.89 -5.04
C GLN A 548 22.72 -10.12 -4.75
N ARG A 549 22.89 -8.94 -5.35
CA ARG A 549 24.12 -8.12 -5.24
C ARG A 549 23.80 -6.64 -5.01
N GLY A 550 22.76 -6.35 -4.25
CA GLY A 550 22.27 -4.99 -4.00
C GLY A 550 23.26 -4.11 -3.24
N VAL A 551 22.94 -2.82 -3.18
CA VAL A 551 23.78 -1.78 -2.58
C VAL A 551 23.95 -1.99 -1.07
N LEU A 552 22.90 -2.39 -0.38
CA LEU A 552 22.93 -2.61 1.07
C LEU A 552 23.89 -3.75 1.45
N LEU A 553 23.86 -4.87 0.72
CA LEU A 553 24.79 -5.98 0.97
C LEU A 553 26.25 -5.54 0.83
N LYS A 554 26.56 -4.76 -0.22
CA LYS A 554 27.92 -4.24 -0.44
C LYS A 554 28.37 -3.31 0.68
N ALA A 555 27.44 -2.49 1.21
CA ALA A 555 27.73 -1.60 2.33
C ALA A 555 28.00 -2.38 3.61
N LEU A 556 27.17 -3.39 3.92
CA LEU A 556 27.36 -4.27 5.07
C LEU A 556 28.69 -5.04 4.99
N GLN A 557 29.04 -5.59 3.82
CA GLN A 557 30.32 -6.28 3.63
C GLN A 557 31.51 -5.37 3.90
N ARG A 558 31.44 -4.09 3.52
CA ARG A 558 32.50 -3.11 3.83
C ARG A 558 32.63 -2.86 5.33
N VAL A 559 31.50 -2.66 6.00
CA VAL A 559 31.50 -2.46 7.47
C VAL A 559 32.10 -3.66 8.18
N LEU A 560 31.76 -4.90 7.79
CA LEU A 560 32.35 -6.12 8.34
C LEU A 560 33.87 -6.22 8.06
N GLN A 561 34.33 -5.85 6.87
CA GLN A 561 35.76 -5.83 6.54
C GLN A 561 36.54 -4.78 7.35
N GLU A 562 35.95 -3.62 7.63
CA GLU A 562 36.57 -2.56 8.42
C GLU A 562 36.62 -2.92 9.92
N SER A 563 35.72 -3.76 10.41
CA SER A 563 35.72 -4.29 11.79
C SER A 563 36.74 -5.42 11.99
N GLY A 564 37.32 -5.98 10.92
CA GLY A 564 38.29 -7.07 10.99
C GLY A 564 37.66 -8.47 11.12
N GLU A 565 36.38 -8.60 10.83
CA GLU A 565 35.63 -9.86 10.70
C GLU A 565 35.54 -10.38 9.27
#